data_7080fc5b1840e8b1eac1984bd35e081c
#
_entry.id   7080fc5b1840e8b1eac1984bd35e081c
#
_cell.length_a   1.000
_cell.length_b   1.000
_cell.length_c   1.000
_cell.angle_alpha   90.00
_cell.angle_beta   90.00
_cell.angle_gamma   90.00
#
_symmetry.space_group_name_H-M   'P 1'
#
loop_
_entity.id
_entity.type
_entity.pdbx_description
1 polymer ?
#
loop_
_entity_poly.entity_id
_entity_poly.type
_entity_poly.pdbx_seq_one_letter_code
_entity_poly.pdbx_strand_id
1 'polypeptide(L)'
;MKRHAMAVCLLTAALGVCAQAQEQDSLRVINLQEVEVISTRATSSTPVAFTNIGKEQLKKQNFGQDLPYLLSMTPSAITTSDAGAGVGYTTLRVRGTDGTRINVTANGI
;
A
#
# COMPACT_ATOMS: atom_id res chain seq x y z
N MET A 1 -59.09 -16.32 -33.49
CA MET A 1 -57.64 -16.59 -33.49
C MET A 1 -56.77 -15.35 -33.38
N LYS A 2 -57.04 -14.21 -34.05
CA LYS A 2 -56.22 -12.98 -33.99
C LYS A 2 -56.21 -12.27 -32.61
N ARG A 3 -57.27 -12.39 -31.81
CA ARG A 3 -57.41 -11.70 -30.50
C ARG A 3 -56.55 -12.34 -29.42
N HIS A 4 -56.31 -13.65 -29.48
CA HIS A 4 -55.48 -14.36 -28.50
C HIS A 4 -53.99 -14.18 -28.79
N ALA A 5 -53.60 -14.00 -30.05
CA ALA A 5 -52.21 -13.73 -30.42
C ALA A 5 -51.74 -12.36 -29.89
N MET A 6 -52.61 -11.35 -29.92
CA MET A 6 -52.30 -10.03 -29.37
C MET A 6 -52.13 -10.00 -27.85
N ALA A 7 -52.92 -10.80 -27.17
CA ALA A 7 -52.83 -10.92 -25.69
C ALA A 7 -51.54 -11.61 -25.25
N VAL A 8 -51.08 -12.61 -25.98
CA VAL A 8 -49.84 -13.32 -25.69
C VAL A 8 -48.61 -12.40 -25.94
N CYS A 9 -48.62 -11.58 -26.98
CA CYS A 9 -47.53 -10.61 -27.22
C CYS A 9 -47.47 -9.51 -26.15
N LEU A 10 -48.60 -9.07 -25.61
CA LEU A 10 -48.61 -8.09 -24.52
C LEU A 10 -48.11 -8.67 -23.20
N LEU A 11 -48.37 -9.98 -22.94
CA LEU A 11 -47.91 -10.66 -21.74
C LEU A 11 -46.39 -10.92 -21.75
N THR A 12 -45.80 -11.18 -22.92
CA THR A 12 -44.36 -11.38 -23.06
C THR A 12 -43.58 -10.07 -22.96
N ALA A 13 -44.16 -8.94 -23.37
CA ALA A 13 -43.54 -7.63 -23.23
C ALA A 13 -43.48 -7.15 -21.75
N ALA A 14 -44.39 -7.58 -20.91
CA ALA A 14 -44.39 -7.21 -19.49
C ALA A 14 -43.35 -7.96 -18.64
N LEU A 15 -42.87 -9.13 -19.09
CA LEU A 15 -41.84 -9.91 -18.39
C LEU A 15 -40.39 -9.46 -18.67
N GLY A 16 -40.18 -8.57 -19.64
CA GLY A 16 -38.85 -8.10 -20.05
C GLY A 16 -38.29 -6.91 -19.25
N VAL A 17 -39.09 -6.28 -18.37
CA VAL A 17 -38.71 -5.00 -17.72
C VAL A 17 -38.13 -5.20 -16.30
N CYS A 18 -38.20 -6.41 -15.75
CA CYS A 18 -37.69 -6.68 -14.40
C CYS A 18 -36.21 -7.09 -14.27
N ALA A 19 -35.42 -7.02 -15.35
CA ALA A 19 -34.04 -7.54 -15.33
C ALA A 19 -32.95 -6.44 -15.37
N GLN A 20 -33.22 -5.22 -14.90
CA GLN A 20 -32.20 -4.17 -14.84
C GLN A 20 -32.16 -3.44 -13.50
N ALA A 21 -32.19 -4.16 -12.42
CA ALA A 21 -31.73 -3.66 -11.12
C ALA A 21 -30.54 -4.51 -10.67
N GLN A 22 -29.49 -4.53 -11.48
CA GLN A 22 -28.20 -4.94 -10.99
C GLN A 22 -27.57 -3.70 -10.37
N GLU A 23 -27.78 -3.56 -9.08
CA GLU A 23 -27.00 -2.66 -8.23
C GLU A 23 -25.53 -2.88 -8.56
N GLN A 24 -24.96 -1.96 -9.32
CA GLN A 24 -23.54 -1.75 -9.30
C GLN A 24 -23.20 -1.19 -7.93
N ASP A 25 -23.12 -2.06 -6.96
CA ASP A 25 -22.33 -1.83 -5.76
C ASP A 25 -20.85 -1.91 -6.21
N SER A 26 -20.48 -0.97 -7.04
CA SER A 26 -19.10 -0.71 -7.36
C SER A 26 -18.50 -0.24 -6.04
N LEU A 27 -17.70 -1.11 -5.44
CA LEU A 27 -16.80 -0.78 -4.35
C LEU A 27 -16.10 0.53 -4.74
N ARG A 28 -16.62 1.61 -4.20
CA ARG A 28 -16.08 2.94 -4.40
C ARG A 28 -14.73 2.94 -3.71
N VAL A 29 -13.67 2.63 -4.46
CA VAL A 29 -12.31 2.71 -3.96
C VAL A 29 -12.05 4.18 -3.64
N ILE A 30 -12.25 4.54 -2.38
CA ILE A 30 -11.85 5.84 -1.87
C ILE A 30 -10.35 5.75 -1.68
N ASN A 31 -9.60 6.33 -2.60
CA ASN A 31 -8.19 6.57 -2.41
C ASN A 31 -8.04 7.58 -1.27
N LEU A 32 -7.83 7.07 -0.07
CA LEU A 32 -7.45 7.89 1.06
C LEU A 32 -6.08 8.49 0.73
N GLN A 33 -5.99 9.82 0.76
CA GLN A 33 -4.69 10.49 0.68
C GLN A 33 -3.87 10.05 1.90
N GLU A 34 -2.65 9.62 1.63
CA GLU A 34 -1.70 9.25 2.67
C GLU A 34 -1.46 10.45 3.59
N VAL A 35 -1.85 10.33 4.85
CA VAL A 35 -1.56 11.36 5.85
C VAL A 35 -0.12 11.14 6.31
N GLU A 36 0.75 12.01 5.90
CA GLU A 36 2.13 12.01 6.33
C GLU A 36 2.28 12.76 7.66
N VAL A 37 2.72 12.07 8.71
CA VAL A 37 3.03 12.70 10.00
C VAL A 37 4.40 13.36 9.90
N ILE A 38 4.42 14.64 9.57
CA ILE A 38 5.65 15.41 9.31
C ILE A 38 6.37 15.80 10.61
N SER A 39 5.68 15.85 11.76
CA SER A 39 6.20 16.40 13.02
C SER A 39 7.41 15.66 13.60
N THR A 40 7.61 14.38 13.24
CA THR A 40 8.72 13.56 13.72
C THR A 40 9.87 13.43 12.72
N ARG A 41 9.69 13.95 11.50
CA ARG A 41 10.73 13.89 10.46
C ARG A 41 11.73 15.04 10.59
N ALA A 42 13.01 14.72 10.45
CA ALA A 42 14.04 15.72 10.35
C ALA A 42 13.87 16.55 9.06
N THR A 43 14.00 17.85 9.18
CA THR A 43 13.95 18.81 8.07
C THR A 43 15.32 19.45 7.85
N SER A 44 15.46 20.21 6.77
CA SER A 44 16.71 20.92 6.47
C SER A 44 17.16 21.89 7.58
N SER A 45 16.24 22.31 8.44
CA SER A 45 16.52 23.16 9.62
C SER A 45 16.97 22.37 10.85
N THR A 46 16.83 21.04 10.83
CA THR A 46 17.21 20.19 11.97
C THR A 46 18.71 19.91 11.92
N PRO A 47 19.49 20.20 12.98
CA PRO A 47 20.95 20.05 12.97
C PRO A 47 21.39 18.59 13.14
N VAL A 48 20.82 17.68 12.36
CA VAL A 48 21.17 16.26 12.31
C VAL A 48 21.29 15.81 10.86
N ALA A 49 22.19 14.89 10.60
CA ALA A 49 22.28 14.27 9.28
C ALA A 49 21.12 13.27 9.12
N PHE A 50 20.37 13.41 8.07
CA PHE A 50 19.22 12.54 7.75
C PHE A 50 19.19 12.19 6.26
N THR A 51 18.49 11.13 5.94
CA THR A 51 18.21 10.72 4.56
C THR A 51 16.72 10.43 4.43
N ASN A 52 16.08 11.08 3.49
CA ASN A 52 14.67 10.81 3.14
C ASN A 52 14.61 9.83 1.98
N ILE A 53 13.90 8.74 2.14
CA ILE A 53 13.65 7.75 1.10
C ILE A 53 12.18 7.84 0.72
N GLY A 54 11.92 8.21 -0.52
CA GLY A 54 10.56 8.36 -1.02
C GLY A 54 9.90 7.02 -1.36
N LYS A 55 8.58 6.98 -1.35
CA LYS A 55 7.75 5.82 -1.69
C LYS A 55 8.09 5.23 -3.07
N GLU A 56 8.31 6.07 -4.07
CA GLU A 56 8.67 5.63 -5.42
C GLU A 56 10.04 4.92 -5.46
N GLN A 57 10.95 5.35 -4.65
CA GLN A 57 12.28 4.75 -4.53
C GLN A 57 12.19 3.39 -3.85
N LEU A 58 11.40 3.30 -2.78
CA LEU A 58 11.13 2.03 -2.10
C LEU A 58 10.43 1.03 -3.00
N LYS A 59 9.44 1.46 -3.78
CA LYS A 59 8.74 0.58 -4.72
C LYS A 59 9.66 -0.07 -5.75
N LYS A 60 10.64 0.68 -6.25
CA LYS A 60 11.61 0.16 -7.24
C LYS A 60 12.55 -0.91 -6.65
N GLN A 61 12.79 -0.86 -5.36
CA GLN A 61 13.72 -1.75 -4.65
C GLN A 61 13.00 -2.86 -3.89
N ASN A 62 11.68 -2.79 -3.75
CA ASN A 62 10.90 -3.75 -2.98
C ASN A 62 10.57 -4.98 -3.82
N PHE A 63 11.29 -6.05 -3.57
CA PHE A 63 11.05 -7.39 -4.11
C PHE A 63 10.43 -8.33 -3.06
N GLY A 64 9.75 -7.80 -2.05
CA GLY A 64 9.18 -8.57 -0.96
C GLY A 64 10.15 -8.85 0.19
N GLN A 65 11.20 -8.05 0.31
CA GLN A 65 12.21 -8.13 1.35
C GLN A 65 11.78 -7.37 2.61
N ASP A 66 12.40 -7.70 3.74
CA ASP A 66 12.17 -7.00 5.01
C ASP A 66 12.65 -5.54 4.97
N LEU A 67 11.99 -4.68 5.74
CA LEU A 67 12.28 -3.26 5.78
C LEU A 67 13.76 -2.92 6.03
N PRO A 68 14.48 -3.56 6.97
CA PRO A 68 15.91 -3.29 7.16
C PRO A 68 16.72 -3.51 5.88
N TYR A 69 16.37 -4.52 5.10
CA TYR A 69 17.09 -4.84 3.87
C TYR A 69 16.87 -3.82 2.77
N LEU A 70 15.68 -3.22 2.70
CA LEU A 70 15.38 -2.11 1.79
C LEU A 70 16.24 -0.86 2.07
N LEU A 71 16.72 -0.72 3.29
CA LEU A 71 17.56 0.40 3.71
C LEU A 71 19.06 0.17 3.45
N SER A 72 19.45 -0.99 2.90
CA SER A 72 20.85 -1.36 2.67
C SER A 72 21.62 -0.38 1.76
N MET A 73 20.90 0.28 0.86
CA MET A 73 21.49 1.30 -0.04
C MET A 73 21.62 2.69 0.60
N THR A 74 21.19 2.83 1.86
CA THR A 74 21.28 4.11 2.58
C THR A 74 22.70 4.34 3.07
N PRO A 75 23.26 5.54 2.96
CA PRO A 75 24.58 5.83 3.51
C PRO A 75 24.67 5.52 5.01
N SER A 76 25.75 4.88 5.42
CA SER A 76 26.03 4.50 6.81
C SER A 76 25.04 3.48 7.42
N ALA A 77 24.21 2.81 6.61
CA ALA A 77 23.38 1.70 7.03
C ALA A 77 24.05 0.38 6.62
N ILE A 78 24.09 -0.56 7.55
CA ILE A 78 24.56 -1.94 7.32
C ILE A 78 23.43 -2.85 7.70
N THR A 79 23.06 -3.72 6.78
CA THR A 79 22.00 -4.72 7.00
C THR A 79 22.59 -6.10 6.93
N THR A 80 22.11 -7.00 7.78
CA THR A 80 22.45 -8.40 7.72
C THR A 80 21.18 -9.24 7.71
N SER A 81 21.19 -10.34 7.00
CA SER A 81 20.10 -11.31 6.94
C SER A 81 20.66 -12.70 7.16
N ASP A 82 20.13 -13.43 8.11
CA ASP A 82 20.59 -14.80 8.42
C ASP A 82 20.32 -15.75 7.26
N ALA A 83 19.21 -15.54 6.55
CA ALA A 83 18.86 -16.31 5.35
C ALA A 83 19.56 -15.83 4.07
N GLY A 84 20.24 -14.69 4.10
CA GLY A 84 20.91 -14.10 2.94
C GLY A 84 19.99 -13.45 1.90
N ALA A 85 18.71 -13.77 1.89
CA ALA A 85 17.73 -13.30 0.90
C ALA A 85 17.01 -11.99 1.30
N GLY A 86 17.30 -11.47 2.49
CA GLY A 86 16.62 -10.28 3.03
C GLY A 86 15.21 -10.54 3.57
N VAL A 87 14.88 -11.78 3.86
CA VAL A 87 13.62 -12.21 4.48
C VAL A 87 13.93 -13.06 5.71
N GLY A 88 13.16 -12.89 6.78
CA GLY A 88 13.34 -13.59 8.04
C GLY A 88 14.04 -12.73 9.09
N TYR A 89 15.08 -13.27 9.75
CA TYR A 89 15.82 -12.49 10.73
C TYR A 89 16.75 -11.51 10.05
N THR A 90 16.34 -10.26 10.00
CA THR A 90 17.11 -9.15 9.44
C THR A 90 17.48 -8.16 10.54
N THR A 91 18.71 -7.67 10.52
CA THR A 91 19.19 -6.65 11.45
C THR A 91 19.65 -5.41 10.72
N LEU A 92 19.53 -4.27 11.37
CA LEU A 92 19.98 -2.97 10.87
C LEU A 92 20.95 -2.36 11.87
N ARG A 93 22.05 -1.86 11.35
CA ARG A 93 23.01 -1.02 12.08
C ARG A 93 23.16 0.30 11.35
N VAL A 94 23.12 1.40 12.09
CA VAL A 94 23.29 2.73 11.53
C VAL A 94 24.48 3.40 12.19
N ARG A 95 25.45 3.85 11.40
CA ARG A 95 26.70 4.50 11.88
C ARG A 95 27.46 3.65 12.90
N GLY A 96 27.45 2.33 12.74
CA GLY A 96 28.12 1.40 13.66
C GLY A 96 27.40 1.15 14.99
N THR A 97 26.21 1.73 15.21
CA THR A 97 25.42 1.44 16.41
C THR A 97 24.66 0.13 16.26
N ASP A 98 24.48 -0.56 17.36
CA ASP A 98 23.69 -1.78 17.41
C ASP A 98 22.19 -1.47 17.27
N GLY A 99 21.43 -2.46 16.78
CA GLY A 99 19.98 -2.37 16.61
C GLY A 99 19.21 -2.03 17.88
N THR A 100 19.74 -2.41 19.06
CA THR A 100 19.17 -2.06 20.37
C THR A 100 19.18 -0.55 20.69
N ARG A 101 20.01 0.22 19.98
CA ARG A 101 20.16 1.66 20.15
C ARG A 101 19.47 2.47 19.03
N ILE A 102 18.81 1.78 18.12
CA ILE A 102 18.08 2.40 17.02
C ILE A 102 16.60 2.44 17.42
N ASN A 103 16.06 3.64 17.45
CA ASN A 103 14.61 3.81 17.61
C ASN A 103 13.94 3.76 16.24
N VAL A 104 12.99 2.86 16.08
CA VAL A 104 12.19 2.72 14.86
C VAL A 104 10.76 3.14 15.21
N THR A 105 10.29 4.17 14.56
CA THR A 105 8.91 4.65 14.70
C THR A 105 8.12 4.40 13.43
N ALA A 106 6.90 3.91 13.56
CA ALA A 106 5.95 3.76 12.48
C ALA A 106 4.78 4.71 12.70
N ASN A 107 4.41 5.51 11.69
CA ASN A 107 3.34 6.51 11.80
C ASN A 107 3.52 7.52 12.95
N GLY A 108 4.75 7.78 13.35
CA GLY A 108 5.06 8.75 14.42
C GLY A 108 4.99 8.20 15.85
N ILE A 109 4.77 6.89 16.00
CA ILE A 109 4.72 6.18 17.30
C ILE A 109 5.94 5.29 17.46
#